data_30a7118dde6ce4e1c335564dddd3bc3e
#
_entry.id   30a7118dde6ce4e1c335564dddd3bc3e
#
_cell.length_a   1.000
_cell.length_b   1.000
_cell.length_c   1.000
_cell.angle_alpha   90.00
_cell.angle_beta   90.00
_cell.angle_gamma   90.00
#
_symmetry.space_group_name_H-M   'P 1'
#
loop_
_entity.id
_entity.type
_entity.pdbx_description
1 polymer ?
#
loop_
_entity_poly.entity_id
_entity_poly.type
_entity_poly.pdbx_seq_one_letter_code
_entity_poly.pdbx_strand_id
1 'polypeptide(L)'
;GVQASSPAKFDTMRDKTIIINGFSKAFAMTGWRIGYVITPEEWFEPLYLHTGHQVSGMADFIIEACTVALNDEPKYGTIEKMRAEFDERRKFLVKEINSMKHFSCLNPVGAFYIFMNIKKSGMTADEFCAYAIDKYRLATIPGTAFGRNGEGYVRLSYASSMEVLQKAISILHQIDQEL
;
A
#
# COMPACT_ATOMS: atom_id res chain seq x y z
N GLY A 1 -8.89 -9.55 11.88
CA GLY A 1 -8.29 -8.34 11.30
C GLY A 1 -8.79 -7.07 11.97
N VAL A 2 -8.10 -5.98 11.75
CA VAL A 2 -8.55 -4.65 12.22
C VAL A 2 -9.47 -4.05 11.16
N GLN A 3 -10.64 -3.57 11.58
CA GLN A 3 -11.54 -2.84 10.69
C GLN A 3 -11.10 -1.38 10.61
N ALA A 4 -10.93 -0.87 9.39
CA ALA A 4 -10.68 0.55 9.19
C ALA A 4 -11.88 1.37 9.67
N SER A 5 -11.62 2.48 10.34
CA SER A 5 -12.65 3.42 10.80
C SER A 5 -12.42 4.79 10.18
N SER A 6 -13.52 5.50 9.91
CA SER A 6 -13.52 6.88 9.41
C SER A 6 -14.13 7.80 10.46
N PRO A 7 -13.64 9.05 10.59
CA PRO A 7 -14.31 10.06 11.40
C PRO A 7 -15.77 10.29 11.01
N ALA A 8 -16.11 10.12 9.74
CA ALA A 8 -17.49 10.24 9.24
C ALA A 8 -18.47 9.19 9.81
N LYS A 9 -17.95 8.16 10.53
CA LYS A 9 -18.78 7.20 11.27
C LYS A 9 -19.53 7.87 12.45
N PHE A 10 -18.97 8.93 13.00
CA PHE A 10 -19.55 9.65 14.13
C PHE A 10 -20.45 10.78 13.63
N ASP A 11 -21.71 10.83 14.08
CA ASP A 11 -22.68 11.84 13.62
C ASP A 11 -22.18 13.28 13.81
N THR A 12 -21.49 13.56 14.91
CA THR A 12 -20.91 14.88 15.20
C THR A 12 -19.77 15.28 14.25
N MET A 13 -19.22 14.34 13.49
CA MET A 13 -18.09 14.55 12.58
C MET A 13 -18.49 14.42 11.11
N ARG A 14 -19.68 13.90 10.80
CA ARG A 14 -20.11 13.66 9.43
C ARG A 14 -20.07 14.91 8.58
N ASP A 15 -20.63 16.01 9.07
CA ASP A 15 -20.69 17.30 8.37
C ASP A 15 -19.36 18.07 8.39
N LYS A 16 -18.34 17.52 9.05
CA LYS A 16 -16.98 18.10 9.17
C LYS A 16 -15.92 17.23 8.50
N THR A 17 -16.33 16.19 7.79
CA THR A 17 -15.40 15.21 7.21
C THR A 17 -15.54 15.19 5.70
N ILE A 18 -14.43 15.39 5.01
CA ILE A 18 -14.29 15.12 3.57
C ILE A 18 -13.54 13.79 3.43
N ILE A 19 -14.16 12.82 2.76
CA ILE A 19 -13.55 11.52 2.48
C ILE A 19 -12.99 11.55 1.06
N ILE A 20 -11.70 11.30 0.92
CA ILE A 20 -11.04 11.14 -0.37
C ILE A 20 -10.67 9.67 -0.50
N ASN A 21 -11.15 9.03 -1.56
CA ASN A 21 -10.88 7.62 -1.83
C ASN A 21 -10.70 7.38 -3.33
N GLY A 22 -10.33 6.16 -3.73
CA GLY A 22 -10.09 5.87 -5.13
C GLY A 22 -10.06 4.38 -5.45
N PHE A 23 -10.13 4.11 -6.74
CA PHE A 23 -10.20 2.75 -7.29
C PHE A 23 -8.83 2.09 -7.45
N SER A 24 -7.75 2.88 -7.38
CA SER A 24 -6.39 2.42 -7.71
C SER A 24 -5.96 1.17 -6.96
N LYS A 25 -6.31 1.03 -5.67
CA LYS A 25 -5.82 -0.06 -4.81
C LYS A 25 -6.86 -1.15 -4.61
N ALA A 26 -8.02 -0.81 -4.05
CA ALA A 26 -9.07 -1.77 -3.74
C ALA A 26 -9.61 -2.49 -4.99
N PHE A 27 -9.64 -1.81 -6.14
CA PHE A 27 -10.12 -2.36 -7.40
C PHE A 27 -9.01 -2.70 -8.40
N ALA A 28 -7.73 -2.62 -8.01
CA ALA A 28 -6.57 -2.83 -8.89
C ALA A 28 -6.57 -1.94 -10.15
N MET A 29 -7.16 -0.74 -10.09
CA MET A 29 -7.37 0.17 -11.20
C MET A 29 -6.35 1.32 -11.20
N THR A 30 -5.06 1.03 -11.01
CA THR A 30 -4.01 2.07 -10.91
C THR A 30 -3.86 2.89 -12.18
N GLY A 31 -3.96 2.26 -13.35
CA GLY A 31 -3.85 2.90 -14.66
C GLY A 31 -5.05 3.76 -15.06
N TRP A 32 -6.21 3.58 -14.42
CA TRP A 32 -7.44 4.31 -14.73
C TRP A 32 -7.44 5.75 -14.23
N ARG A 33 -6.57 6.07 -13.26
CA ARG A 33 -6.36 7.43 -12.72
C ARG A 33 -7.64 8.09 -12.20
N ILE A 34 -8.45 7.36 -11.44
CA ILE A 34 -9.73 7.83 -10.94
C ILE A 34 -9.85 7.65 -9.41
N GLY A 35 -10.46 8.60 -8.79
CA GLY A 35 -10.88 8.61 -7.40
C GLY A 35 -12.17 9.38 -7.24
N TYR A 36 -12.65 9.45 -6.03
CA TYR A 36 -13.87 10.17 -5.67
C TYR A 36 -13.75 10.86 -4.32
N VAL A 37 -14.55 11.88 -4.15
CA VAL A 37 -14.69 12.63 -2.91
C VAL A 37 -16.13 12.50 -2.42
N ILE A 38 -16.30 12.23 -1.13
CA ILE A 38 -17.58 12.31 -0.44
C ILE A 38 -17.47 13.49 0.53
N THR A 39 -18.38 14.45 0.40
CA THR A 39 -18.29 15.71 1.11
C THR A 39 -19.69 16.17 1.56
N PRO A 40 -19.79 16.95 2.64
CA PRO A 40 -21.00 17.73 2.94
C PRO A 40 -21.40 18.63 1.76
N GLU A 41 -22.70 18.89 1.62
CA GLU A 41 -23.25 19.64 0.50
C GLU A 41 -22.63 21.03 0.32
N GLU A 42 -22.32 21.71 1.40
CA GLU A 42 -21.69 23.04 1.39
C GLU A 42 -20.32 23.09 0.70
N TRP A 43 -19.60 21.96 0.65
CA TRP A 43 -18.28 21.84 0.02
C TRP A 43 -18.32 21.30 -1.41
N PHE A 44 -19.49 20.85 -1.88
CA PHE A 44 -19.60 20.22 -3.19
C PHE A 44 -19.24 21.19 -4.32
N GLU A 45 -19.90 22.35 -4.38
CA GLU A 45 -19.69 23.30 -5.46
C GLU A 45 -18.25 23.87 -5.51
N PRO A 46 -17.66 24.32 -4.40
CA PRO A 46 -16.26 24.75 -4.40
C PRO A 46 -15.30 23.68 -4.89
N LEU A 47 -15.46 22.41 -4.47
CA LEU A 47 -14.61 21.31 -4.90
C LEU A 47 -14.82 20.96 -6.36
N TYR A 48 -16.06 20.96 -6.83
CA TYR A 48 -16.41 20.69 -8.21
C TYR A 48 -15.80 21.72 -9.16
N LEU A 49 -15.96 23.00 -8.86
CA LEU A 49 -15.38 24.09 -9.65
C LEU A 49 -13.86 24.02 -9.67
N HIS A 50 -13.25 23.81 -8.51
CA HIS A 50 -11.79 23.68 -8.41
C HIS A 50 -11.27 22.50 -9.25
N THR A 51 -11.90 21.35 -9.16
CA THR A 51 -11.53 20.15 -9.93
C THR A 51 -11.73 20.37 -11.43
N GLY A 52 -12.84 21.01 -11.82
CA GLY A 52 -13.13 21.33 -13.22
C GLY A 52 -12.05 22.23 -13.86
N HIS A 53 -11.49 23.18 -13.11
CA HIS A 53 -10.39 24.02 -13.58
C HIS A 53 -9.04 23.28 -13.65
N GLN A 54 -8.85 22.22 -12.88
CA GLN A 54 -7.59 21.46 -12.89
C GLN A 54 -7.56 20.36 -13.97
N VAL A 55 -8.66 19.62 -14.13
CA VAL A 55 -8.68 18.40 -14.97
C VAL A 55 -9.81 18.38 -16.00
N SER A 56 -10.61 19.44 -16.11
CA SER A 56 -11.79 19.58 -16.98
C SER A 56 -12.90 18.55 -16.72
N GLY A 57 -12.58 17.29 -16.57
CA GLY A 57 -13.51 16.21 -16.32
C GLY A 57 -12.88 14.83 -16.53
N MET A 58 -13.65 13.80 -16.26
CA MET A 58 -13.29 12.41 -16.50
C MET A 58 -14.03 11.88 -17.71
N ALA A 59 -13.42 10.94 -18.43
CA ALA A 59 -14.09 10.28 -19.55
C ALA A 59 -15.27 9.43 -19.06
N ASP A 60 -16.43 9.55 -19.68
CA ASP A 60 -17.69 8.92 -19.25
C ASP A 60 -17.58 7.40 -19.10
N PHE A 61 -16.86 6.74 -20.02
CA PHE A 61 -16.67 5.29 -19.95
C PHE A 61 -15.87 4.85 -18.70
N ILE A 62 -14.99 5.71 -18.15
CA ILE A 62 -14.28 5.44 -16.90
C ILE A 62 -15.24 5.54 -15.72
N ILE A 63 -16.11 6.55 -15.72
CA ILE A 63 -17.13 6.74 -14.68
C ILE A 63 -18.08 5.55 -14.68
N GLU A 64 -18.55 5.13 -15.85
CA GLU A 64 -19.42 3.97 -15.99
C GLU A 64 -18.75 2.67 -15.48
N ALA A 65 -17.50 2.43 -15.86
CA ALA A 65 -16.75 1.27 -15.37
C ALA A 65 -16.59 1.27 -13.84
N CYS A 66 -16.37 2.44 -13.22
CA CYS A 66 -16.30 2.56 -11.77
C CYS A 66 -17.66 2.31 -11.10
N THR A 67 -18.73 2.77 -11.73
CA THR A 67 -20.11 2.52 -11.28
C THR A 67 -20.43 1.02 -11.28
N VAL A 68 -20.07 0.32 -12.36
CA VAL A 68 -20.20 -1.14 -12.46
C VAL A 68 -19.33 -1.83 -11.38
N ALA A 69 -18.09 -1.40 -11.21
CA ALA A 69 -17.19 -1.99 -10.22
C ALA A 69 -17.76 -1.88 -8.78
N LEU A 70 -18.32 -0.73 -8.42
CA LEU A 70 -18.94 -0.53 -7.10
C LEU A 70 -20.20 -1.37 -6.92
N ASN A 71 -21.06 -1.40 -7.93
CA ASN A 71 -22.36 -2.10 -7.85
C ASN A 71 -22.20 -3.62 -7.84
N ASP A 72 -21.21 -4.14 -8.56
CA ASP A 72 -20.98 -5.58 -8.71
C ASP A 72 -20.09 -6.19 -7.62
N GLU A 73 -19.31 -5.37 -6.88
CA GLU A 73 -18.43 -5.86 -5.83
C GLU A 73 -19.14 -6.71 -4.77
N PRO A 74 -20.31 -6.32 -4.25
CA PRO A 74 -21.05 -7.15 -3.28
C PRO A 74 -21.42 -8.53 -3.81
N LYS A 75 -21.58 -8.66 -5.13
CA LYS A 75 -21.94 -9.92 -5.80
C LYS A 75 -20.74 -10.82 -6.00
N TYR A 76 -19.59 -10.26 -6.39
CA TYR A 76 -18.41 -11.06 -6.76
C TYR A 76 -17.40 -11.20 -5.63
N GLY A 77 -17.39 -10.31 -4.65
CA GLY A 77 -16.47 -10.33 -3.51
C GLY A 77 -15.00 -10.26 -3.91
N THR A 78 -14.70 -9.50 -4.97
CA THR A 78 -13.36 -9.44 -5.57
C THR A 78 -12.34 -8.79 -4.63
N ILE A 79 -12.77 -7.75 -3.90
CA ILE A 79 -11.93 -7.06 -2.91
C ILE A 79 -11.57 -8.03 -1.77
N GLU A 80 -12.52 -8.81 -1.27
CA GLU A 80 -12.26 -9.76 -0.18
C GLU A 80 -11.32 -10.90 -0.62
N LYS A 81 -11.47 -11.40 -1.84
CA LYS A 81 -10.55 -12.40 -2.41
C LYS A 81 -9.13 -11.85 -2.48
N MET A 82 -8.97 -10.64 -3.02
CA MET A 82 -7.67 -9.97 -3.11
C MET A 82 -7.08 -9.69 -1.72
N ARG A 83 -7.90 -9.24 -0.77
CA ARG A 83 -7.50 -9.02 0.62
C ARG A 83 -6.98 -10.32 1.27
N ALA A 84 -7.67 -11.43 1.05
CA ALA A 84 -7.27 -12.73 1.58
C ALA A 84 -5.90 -13.16 1.02
N GLU A 85 -5.66 -13.01 -0.29
CA GLU A 85 -4.35 -13.29 -0.88
C GLU A 85 -3.24 -12.38 -0.32
N PHE A 86 -3.51 -11.09 -0.14
CA PHE A 86 -2.55 -10.19 0.51
C PHE A 86 -2.27 -10.58 1.97
N ASP A 87 -3.26 -11.07 2.69
CA ASP A 87 -3.09 -11.55 4.07
C ASP A 87 -2.18 -12.78 4.13
N GLU A 88 -2.31 -13.72 3.20
CA GLU A 88 -1.41 -14.88 3.10
C GLU A 88 0.04 -14.45 2.79
N ARG A 89 0.23 -13.54 1.84
CA ARG A 89 1.55 -12.98 1.51
C ARG A 89 2.16 -12.25 2.70
N ARG A 90 1.38 -11.45 3.40
CA ARG A 90 1.78 -10.75 4.61
C ARG A 90 2.27 -11.72 5.70
N LYS A 91 1.47 -12.73 6.03
CA LYS A 91 1.80 -13.75 7.03
C LYS A 91 3.09 -14.47 6.70
N PHE A 92 3.25 -14.86 5.44
CA PHE A 92 4.48 -15.49 4.95
C PHE A 92 5.69 -14.58 5.17
N LEU A 93 5.66 -13.34 4.68
CA LEU A 93 6.79 -12.41 4.79
C LEU A 93 7.13 -12.06 6.23
N VAL A 94 6.14 -11.79 7.08
CA VAL A 94 6.37 -11.47 8.50
C VAL A 94 7.05 -12.62 9.22
N LYS A 95 6.63 -13.86 8.97
CA LYS A 95 7.23 -15.06 9.53
C LYS A 95 8.69 -15.20 9.10
N GLU A 96 8.94 -15.15 7.81
CA GLU A 96 10.27 -15.39 7.24
C GLU A 96 11.27 -14.29 7.65
N ILE A 97 10.87 -13.00 7.55
CA ILE A 97 11.74 -11.89 7.95
C ILE A 97 12.10 -11.97 9.44
N ASN A 98 11.13 -12.27 10.30
CA ASN A 98 11.38 -12.36 11.75
C ASN A 98 12.12 -13.64 12.17
N SER A 99 12.36 -14.58 11.27
CA SER A 99 13.24 -15.73 11.50
C SER A 99 14.71 -15.42 11.26
N MET A 100 15.05 -14.29 10.63
CA MET A 100 16.39 -13.86 10.31
C MET A 100 17.09 -13.21 11.52
N LYS A 101 18.40 -13.22 11.55
CA LYS A 101 19.21 -12.69 12.65
C LYS A 101 19.30 -11.15 12.62
N HIS A 102 19.48 -10.59 11.43
CA HIS A 102 19.77 -9.16 11.27
C HIS A 102 18.55 -8.33 10.86
N PHE A 103 17.46 -8.98 10.45
CA PHE A 103 16.24 -8.32 9.99
C PHE A 103 15.04 -8.61 10.90
N SER A 104 14.13 -7.67 10.95
CA SER A 104 12.85 -7.85 11.66
C SER A 104 11.79 -6.91 11.07
N CYS A 105 10.53 -7.21 11.31
CA CYS A 105 9.43 -6.30 10.97
C CYS A 105 8.27 -6.42 11.97
N LEU A 106 7.53 -5.34 12.11
CA LEU A 106 6.23 -5.38 12.77
C LEU A 106 5.22 -6.08 11.84
N ASN A 107 4.18 -6.63 12.43
CA ASN A 107 3.07 -7.20 11.69
C ASN A 107 2.16 -6.07 11.18
N PRO A 108 2.17 -5.70 9.88
CA PRO A 108 1.35 -4.62 9.37
C PRO A 108 -0.13 -5.02 9.38
N VAL A 109 -1.00 -4.11 9.76
CA VAL A 109 -2.45 -4.34 9.83
C VAL A 109 -3.20 -3.78 8.61
N GLY A 110 -2.49 -3.15 7.68
CA GLY A 110 -3.05 -2.56 6.47
C GLY A 110 -2.01 -2.33 5.38
N ALA A 111 -2.44 -1.86 4.21
CA ALA A 111 -1.65 -1.71 3.00
C ALA A 111 -1.08 -3.06 2.49
N PHE A 112 -0.10 -3.01 1.60
CA PHE A 112 0.62 -4.16 1.06
C PHE A 112 2.15 -3.93 1.11
N TYR A 113 2.62 -3.36 2.24
CA TYR A 113 4.03 -3.05 2.48
C TYR A 113 4.51 -3.64 3.80
N ILE A 114 5.76 -4.10 3.79
CA ILE A 114 6.56 -4.38 4.99
C ILE A 114 7.57 -3.25 5.14
N PHE A 115 7.67 -2.70 6.34
CA PHE A 115 8.73 -1.78 6.72
C PHE A 115 9.75 -2.57 7.56
N MET A 116 10.77 -3.09 6.88
CA MET A 116 11.75 -4.01 7.46
C MET A 116 12.84 -3.23 8.16
N ASN A 117 13.09 -3.58 9.42
CA ASN A 117 14.20 -3.06 10.21
C ASN A 117 15.50 -3.77 9.79
N ILE A 118 16.49 -2.99 9.41
CA ILE A 118 17.82 -3.45 8.98
C ILE A 118 18.97 -2.94 9.88
N LYS A 119 18.67 -2.34 11.03
CA LYS A 119 19.67 -1.69 11.90
C LYS A 119 20.81 -2.63 12.32
N LYS A 120 20.52 -3.91 12.44
CA LYS A 120 21.55 -4.91 12.80
C LYS A 120 22.46 -5.29 11.64
N SER A 121 22.17 -4.85 10.41
CA SER A 121 23.06 -5.06 9.25
C SER A 121 24.33 -4.20 9.30
N GLY A 122 24.31 -3.12 10.09
CA GLY A 122 25.37 -2.13 10.11
C GLY A 122 25.37 -1.18 8.91
N MET A 123 24.42 -1.30 7.99
CA MET A 123 24.26 -0.45 6.80
C MET A 123 23.21 0.63 7.06
N THR A 124 23.38 1.79 6.42
CA THR A 124 22.32 2.77 6.26
C THR A 124 21.23 2.24 5.32
N ALA A 125 20.07 2.89 5.32
CA ALA A 125 18.96 2.48 4.45
C ALA A 125 19.33 2.57 2.96
N ASP A 126 20.07 3.58 2.56
CA ASP A 126 20.51 3.79 1.17
C ASP A 126 21.60 2.77 0.76
N GLU A 127 22.59 2.51 1.64
CA GLU A 127 23.61 1.49 1.40
C GLU A 127 23.00 0.10 1.25
N PHE A 128 22.05 -0.26 2.10
CA PHE A 128 21.36 -1.55 1.98
C PHE A 128 20.59 -1.66 0.65
N CYS A 129 19.86 -0.62 0.25
CA CYS A 129 19.13 -0.62 -1.01
C CYS A 129 20.06 -0.75 -2.21
N ALA A 130 21.19 -0.03 -2.22
CA ALA A 130 22.21 -0.14 -3.25
C ALA A 130 22.82 -1.55 -3.28
N TYR A 131 23.23 -2.09 -2.15
CA TYR A 131 23.78 -3.44 -2.03
C TYR A 131 22.80 -4.51 -2.54
N ALA A 132 21.53 -4.44 -2.11
CA ALA A 132 20.52 -5.40 -2.49
C ALA A 132 20.21 -5.36 -4.00
N ILE A 133 20.12 -4.18 -4.61
CA ILE A 133 19.84 -4.06 -6.04
C ILE A 133 21.05 -4.44 -6.90
N ASP A 134 22.25 -4.03 -6.53
CA ASP A 134 23.45 -4.25 -7.35
C ASP A 134 23.87 -5.71 -7.35
N LYS A 135 23.92 -6.33 -6.17
CA LYS A 135 24.40 -7.71 -6.02
C LYS A 135 23.31 -8.75 -6.30
N TYR A 136 22.07 -8.49 -5.91
CA TYR A 136 21.01 -9.50 -5.89
C TYR A 136 19.81 -9.16 -6.79
N ARG A 137 19.78 -7.98 -7.41
CA ARG A 137 18.64 -7.50 -8.19
C ARG A 137 17.36 -7.42 -7.37
N LEU A 138 17.49 -7.25 -6.05
CA LEU A 138 16.36 -7.07 -5.13
C LEU A 138 16.12 -5.58 -4.93
N ALA A 139 15.01 -5.08 -5.52
CA ALA A 139 14.62 -3.68 -5.37
C ALA A 139 13.85 -3.47 -4.05
N THR A 140 14.36 -2.55 -3.24
CA THR A 140 13.73 -2.06 -2.01
C THR A 140 13.72 -0.53 -2.01
N ILE A 141 12.92 0.09 -1.15
CA ILE A 141 12.90 1.55 -1.03
C ILE A 141 13.47 1.94 0.33
N PRO A 142 14.47 2.85 0.39
CA PRO A 142 15.02 3.27 1.66
C PRO A 142 13.95 3.97 2.51
N GLY A 143 13.94 3.68 3.80
CA GLY A 143 12.96 4.23 4.72
C GLY A 143 13.03 5.75 4.83
N THR A 144 14.22 6.34 4.60
CA THR A 144 14.46 7.78 4.56
C THR A 144 13.59 8.52 3.54
N ALA A 145 13.19 7.85 2.44
CA ALA A 145 12.22 8.39 1.47
C ALA A 145 10.84 8.71 2.09
N PHE A 146 10.56 8.18 3.29
CA PHE A 146 9.30 8.40 4.04
C PHE A 146 9.49 9.32 5.25
N GLY A 147 10.66 9.93 5.38
CA GLY A 147 11.01 10.86 6.44
C GLY A 147 12.22 10.40 7.26
N ARG A 148 12.80 11.36 8.00
CA ARG A 148 14.05 11.15 8.76
C ARG A 148 14.04 9.96 9.74
N ASN A 149 12.88 9.61 10.25
CA ASN A 149 12.73 8.48 11.20
C ASN A 149 12.75 7.11 10.48
N GLY A 150 12.80 7.10 9.15
CA GLY A 150 12.92 5.88 8.34
C GLY A 150 14.34 5.34 8.21
N GLU A 151 15.35 6.02 8.76
CA GLU A 151 16.72 5.52 8.76
C GLU A 151 16.83 4.19 9.55
N GLY A 152 17.57 3.24 8.99
CA GLY A 152 17.69 1.87 9.49
C GLY A 152 16.47 0.97 9.14
N TYR A 153 15.63 1.42 8.19
CA TYR A 153 14.51 0.66 7.65
C TYR A 153 14.51 0.69 6.12
N VAL A 154 13.95 -0.36 5.53
CA VAL A 154 13.64 -0.41 4.09
C VAL A 154 12.21 -0.89 3.87
N ARG A 155 11.54 -0.35 2.85
CA ARG A 155 10.19 -0.76 2.47
C ARG A 155 10.21 -1.83 1.38
N LEU A 156 9.52 -2.92 1.63
CA LEU A 156 9.21 -3.98 0.69
C LEU A 156 7.74 -3.93 0.31
N SER A 157 7.42 -4.15 -0.97
CA SER A 157 6.03 -4.33 -1.42
C SER A 157 5.73 -5.82 -1.58
N TYR A 158 4.57 -6.27 -1.11
CA TYR A 158 4.10 -7.63 -1.36
C TYR A 158 2.94 -7.70 -2.38
N ALA A 159 2.80 -6.65 -3.19
CA ALA A 159 1.92 -6.65 -4.36
C ALA A 159 2.57 -7.39 -5.55
N SER A 160 3.01 -8.63 -5.32
CA SER A 160 3.65 -9.53 -6.27
C SER A 160 3.16 -10.96 -6.06
N SER A 161 3.43 -11.87 -7.00
CA SER A 161 3.07 -13.27 -6.82
C SER A 161 3.83 -13.91 -5.65
N MET A 162 3.27 -14.95 -5.06
CA MET A 162 3.93 -15.69 -3.97
C MET A 162 5.30 -16.25 -4.40
N GLU A 163 5.43 -16.69 -5.64
CA GLU A 163 6.70 -17.16 -6.20
C GLU A 163 7.79 -16.07 -6.18
N VAL A 164 7.45 -14.84 -6.59
CA VAL A 164 8.37 -13.71 -6.55
C VAL A 164 8.75 -13.37 -5.12
N LEU A 165 7.80 -13.42 -4.18
CA LEU A 165 8.06 -13.15 -2.77
C LEU A 165 8.95 -14.22 -2.13
N GLN A 166 8.79 -15.50 -2.50
CA GLN A 166 9.66 -16.59 -2.06
C GLN A 166 11.10 -16.39 -2.56
N LYS A 167 11.27 -15.97 -3.82
CA LYS A 167 12.61 -15.61 -4.36
C LYS A 167 13.22 -14.44 -3.59
N ALA A 168 12.45 -13.40 -3.31
CA ALA A 168 12.92 -12.26 -2.53
C ALA A 168 13.36 -12.66 -1.11
N ILE A 169 12.59 -13.51 -0.45
CA ILE A 169 12.95 -14.05 0.87
C ILE A 169 14.22 -14.91 0.82
N SER A 170 14.40 -15.75 -0.20
CA SER A 170 15.64 -16.51 -0.38
C SER A 170 16.86 -15.60 -0.50
N ILE A 171 16.72 -14.48 -1.22
CA ILE A 171 17.77 -13.46 -1.33
C ILE A 171 18.05 -12.79 0.03
N LEU A 172 16.99 -12.43 0.77
CA LEU A 172 17.16 -11.84 2.11
C LEU A 172 17.85 -12.79 3.08
N HIS A 173 17.57 -14.10 3.02
CA HIS A 173 18.31 -15.10 3.80
C HIS A 173 19.78 -15.19 3.40
N GLN A 174 20.13 -15.07 2.10
CA GLN A 174 21.52 -15.02 1.66
C GLN A 174 22.23 -13.77 2.21
N ILE A 175 21.58 -12.62 2.13
CA ILE A 175 22.11 -11.37 2.71
C ILE A 175 22.30 -11.53 4.23
N ASP A 176 21.33 -12.09 4.95
CA ASP A 176 21.38 -12.31 6.40
C ASP A 176 22.54 -13.22 6.83
N GLN A 177 22.94 -14.17 5.98
CA GLN A 177 24.06 -15.09 6.22
C GLN A 177 25.42 -14.45 5.95
N GLU A 178 25.49 -13.44 5.08
CA GLU A 178 26.72 -12.73 4.74
C GLU A 178 27.08 -11.61 5.72
N LEU A 179 26.11 -11.18 6.54
CA LEU A 179 26.26 -10.16 7.59
C LEU A 179 26.73 -10.79 8.91
#